data_bf8639d9a823bdfc2c1451f2fc2599f0
#
_entry.id   bf8639d9a823bdfc2c1451f2fc2599f0
#
_cell.length_a   1.000
_cell.length_b   1.000
_cell.length_c   1.000
_cell.angle_alpha   90.00
_cell.angle_beta   90.00
_cell.angle_gamma   90.00
#
_symmetry.space_group_name_H-M   'P 1'
#
loop_
_entity.id
_entity.type
_entity.pdbx_description
1 polymer ?
#
loop_
_entity_poly.entity_id
_entity_poly.type
_entity_poly.pdbx_seq_one_letter_code
_entity_poly.pdbx_strand_id
1 'polypeptide(L)'
;MILKEYKSNSGEVILYNGNPDLQKLEQLSNGSGDIWHSSFEQGYKNAFPELVYQTAVFFWYINDFDNLDECISWRINPNHFAVRKSVWETLNGFDNDYKNPQIQALDFGYNAIRNSGAVSLYAKGLFVSNEKEKINISVRDRYTFFIKNFKLEHSLYMIYRQGFWKFTEWSAFFYAKNRFNKILLKPIVKPKELKPIVDKPSVSYIIPTMFRQDYTLQLLKDLANQSYRVTQVVVVDATPVIDRNESLYQEKEYPFELIVKWQESKGSCRARNEAIDLCNGDYIVFGDDDIRIPSDFIENHIRFLQTNNSGACNGLDIRADHQNQDLQDLKNKLKILGNKRWIAGSAQMFSNANSCVKKEFVSQLHGNDVNFDGGYGEDSDFGMSLSKIGVTVLHNPFSVNLHLKPPVGGYRFWGLEAKVTGKKRKAQAWELEVPVKTIKPVPSPTVLYGIVKHFTPQQVIEYKKKHFFLYLFKGKKTSFLYRLIRIPYKNIQFKKSLFYAKNLLALGKRIN
;
A
#
# COMPACT_ATOMS: atom_id res chain seq x y z
N MET A 1 29.03 -11.78 13.63
CA MET A 1 29.26 -10.41 13.12
C MET A 1 29.28 -9.48 14.30
N ILE A 2 30.30 -8.62 14.43
CA ILE A 2 30.38 -7.60 15.50
C ILE A 2 29.92 -6.29 14.88
N LEU A 3 28.82 -5.72 15.38
CA LEU A 3 28.31 -4.42 14.94
C LEU A 3 28.99 -3.31 15.74
N LYS A 4 29.30 -2.21 15.08
CA LYS A 4 29.76 -0.96 15.70
C LYS A 4 28.55 -0.16 16.19
N GLU A 5 28.77 0.71 17.18
CA GLU A 5 27.73 1.60 17.70
C GLU A 5 27.99 3.05 17.31
N TYR A 6 26.91 3.76 16.98
CA TYR A 6 26.85 5.19 16.80
C TYR A 6 25.75 5.76 17.70
N LYS A 7 26.05 6.80 18.46
CA LYS A 7 25.07 7.50 19.29
C LYS A 7 24.67 8.80 18.61
N SER A 8 23.40 8.92 18.23
CA SER A 8 22.88 10.13 17.59
C SER A 8 22.81 11.31 18.57
N ASN A 9 22.65 12.53 18.06
CA ASN A 9 22.45 13.74 18.86
C ASN A 9 21.19 13.67 19.73
N SER A 10 20.18 12.90 19.31
CA SER A 10 18.97 12.63 20.10
C SER A 10 19.19 11.59 21.21
N GLY A 11 20.40 11.02 21.33
CA GLY A 11 20.73 9.99 22.31
C GLY A 11 20.39 8.56 21.91
N GLU A 12 19.86 8.35 20.71
CA GLU A 12 19.54 7.04 20.19
C GLU A 12 20.77 6.26 19.75
N VAL A 13 20.81 4.97 20.04
CA VAL A 13 21.91 4.08 19.66
C VAL A 13 21.59 3.38 18.34
N ILE A 14 22.46 3.51 17.38
CA ILE A 14 22.36 2.88 16.05
C ILE A 14 23.53 1.90 15.89
N LEU A 15 23.21 0.66 15.60
CA LEU A 15 24.19 -0.37 15.26
C LEU A 15 24.48 -0.31 13.75
N TYR A 16 25.72 -0.54 13.35
CA TYR A 16 26.05 -0.56 11.92
C TYR A 16 27.20 -1.51 11.58
N ASN A 17 27.21 -1.93 10.33
CA ASN A 17 28.33 -2.65 9.71
C ASN A 17 28.80 -1.90 8.46
N GLY A 18 30.09 -1.93 8.19
CA GLY A 18 30.73 -1.13 7.14
C GLY A 18 31.17 0.25 7.60
N ASN A 19 31.30 1.18 6.67
CA ASN A 19 31.73 2.55 6.91
C ASN A 19 30.67 3.54 6.37
N PRO A 20 29.67 3.88 7.19
CA PRO A 20 28.67 4.85 6.80
C PRO A 20 29.20 6.28 6.86
N ASP A 21 28.63 7.15 6.05
CA ASP A 21 28.70 8.59 6.26
C ASP A 21 27.91 8.94 7.53
N LEU A 22 28.59 9.30 8.60
CA LEU A 22 27.99 9.54 9.91
C LEU A 22 27.14 10.82 9.93
N GLN A 23 27.46 11.84 9.12
CA GLN A 23 26.63 13.04 9.02
C GLN A 23 25.29 12.71 8.37
N LYS A 24 25.33 11.94 7.29
CA LYS A 24 24.12 11.45 6.63
C LYS A 24 23.32 10.51 7.52
N LEU A 25 23.99 9.62 8.27
CA LEU A 25 23.33 8.72 9.22
C LEU A 25 22.60 9.52 10.31
N GLU A 26 23.20 10.60 10.82
CA GLU A 26 22.57 11.51 11.78
C GLU A 26 21.30 12.13 11.20
N GLN A 27 21.36 12.66 9.98
CA GLN A 27 20.17 13.23 9.30
C GLN A 27 19.06 12.19 9.14
N LEU A 28 19.40 11.01 8.68
CA LEU A 28 18.44 9.90 8.48
C LEU A 28 17.84 9.41 9.79
N SER A 29 18.56 9.47 10.90
CA SER A 29 18.10 9.05 12.24
C SER A 29 16.90 9.87 12.71
N ASN A 30 16.78 11.11 12.29
CA ASN A 30 15.66 11.99 12.59
C ASN A 30 14.42 11.75 11.72
N GLY A 31 14.55 10.91 10.69
CA GLY A 31 13.46 10.54 9.76
C GLY A 31 12.70 9.28 10.16
N SER A 32 11.95 8.74 9.20
CA SER A 32 11.08 7.58 9.37
C SER A 32 11.82 6.25 9.48
N GLY A 33 13.08 6.18 9.01
CA GLY A 33 13.83 4.93 8.92
C GLY A 33 14.14 4.29 10.28
N ASP A 34 14.12 2.97 10.32
CA ASP A 34 14.59 2.14 11.42
C ASP A 34 15.82 1.34 11.03
N ILE A 35 15.92 1.03 9.73
CA ILE A 35 17.04 0.36 9.09
C ILE A 35 17.43 1.17 7.86
N TRP A 36 18.72 1.39 7.66
CA TRP A 36 19.24 2.12 6.51
C TRP A 36 20.34 1.30 5.84
N HIS A 37 20.35 1.29 4.53
CA HIS A 37 21.38 0.59 3.77
C HIS A 37 21.63 1.27 2.42
N SER A 38 22.79 1.06 1.87
CA SER A 38 23.02 1.19 0.44
C SER A 38 23.03 -0.22 -0.09
N SER A 39 21.91 -0.65 -0.65
CA SER A 39 21.76 -2.04 -1.08
C SER A 39 22.70 -2.36 -2.24
N PHE A 40 22.74 -3.58 -2.65
CA PHE A 40 23.32 -4.02 -3.90
C PHE A 40 22.89 -3.10 -5.07
N GLU A 41 22.57 -3.57 -6.22
CA GLU A 41 21.88 -2.73 -7.21
C GLU A 41 20.39 -2.70 -6.89
N GLN A 42 19.76 -1.52 -7.03
CA GLN A 42 18.31 -1.40 -7.00
C GLN A 42 17.65 -2.00 -8.24
N GLY A 43 16.34 -2.16 -8.19
CA GLY A 43 15.57 -2.76 -9.25
C GLY A 43 15.40 -4.27 -9.09
N TYR A 44 14.25 -4.77 -9.49
CA TYR A 44 13.83 -6.14 -9.20
C TYR A 44 14.75 -7.22 -9.81
N LYS A 45 15.57 -6.87 -10.81
CA LYS A 45 16.46 -7.83 -11.49
C LYS A 45 17.68 -8.22 -10.67
N ASN A 46 18.02 -7.43 -9.65
CA ASN A 46 19.39 -7.37 -9.20
C ASN A 46 19.65 -8.17 -7.93
N ALA A 47 18.72 -8.34 -7.03
CA ALA A 47 18.99 -9.02 -5.77
C ALA A 47 18.42 -10.44 -5.72
N PHE A 48 17.12 -10.57 -5.68
CA PHE A 48 16.43 -11.83 -5.54
C PHE A 48 15.17 -11.80 -6.43
N PRO A 49 15.35 -11.86 -7.75
CA PRO A 49 14.28 -11.61 -8.71
C PRO A 49 13.10 -12.56 -8.57
N GLU A 50 13.33 -13.80 -8.15
CA GLU A 50 12.28 -14.80 -7.95
C GLU A 50 11.28 -14.38 -6.87
N LEU A 51 11.74 -13.69 -5.81
CA LEU A 51 10.85 -13.17 -4.79
C LEU A 51 9.92 -12.09 -5.36
N VAL A 52 10.46 -11.23 -6.19
CA VAL A 52 9.70 -10.17 -6.86
C VAL A 52 8.59 -10.76 -7.72
N TYR A 53 8.87 -11.83 -8.45
CA TYR A 53 7.86 -12.55 -9.24
C TYR A 53 6.72 -13.08 -8.39
N GLN A 54 7.00 -13.44 -7.13
CA GLN A 54 6.02 -14.02 -6.23
C GLN A 54 5.05 -13.01 -5.65
N THR A 55 5.54 -11.83 -5.29
CA THR A 55 4.84 -10.92 -4.40
C THR A 55 4.54 -9.56 -5.01
N ALA A 56 5.15 -9.24 -6.12
CA ALA A 56 5.47 -7.90 -6.52
C ALA A 56 4.32 -6.98 -6.87
N VAL A 57 3.18 -7.47 -7.27
CA VAL A 57 2.24 -6.62 -7.99
C VAL A 57 1.48 -5.65 -7.09
N PHE A 58 1.30 -6.00 -5.81
CA PHE A 58 0.53 -5.17 -4.87
C PHE A 58 1.35 -4.64 -3.69
N PHE A 59 2.66 -4.92 -3.67
CA PHE A 59 3.51 -4.54 -2.57
C PHE A 59 4.69 -3.71 -3.09
N TRP A 60 4.48 -2.42 -3.32
CA TRP A 60 5.50 -1.52 -3.90
C TRP A 60 6.78 -1.41 -3.07
N TYR A 61 6.71 -1.66 -1.77
CA TYR A 61 7.89 -1.67 -0.92
C TYR A 61 8.85 -2.84 -1.19
N ILE A 62 8.40 -3.88 -1.90
CA ILE A 62 9.25 -4.99 -2.36
C ILE A 62 9.90 -4.66 -3.70
N ASN A 63 9.26 -3.82 -4.49
CA ASN A 63 9.75 -3.36 -5.77
C ASN A 63 10.40 -1.99 -5.58
N ASP A 64 11.61 -1.96 -5.06
CA ASP A 64 12.35 -0.70 -5.03
C ASP A 64 12.46 -0.16 -6.45
N PHE A 65 12.12 1.12 -6.58
CA PHE A 65 12.21 1.78 -7.86
C PHE A 65 13.64 2.21 -8.14
N ASP A 66 14.06 2.08 -9.41
CA ASP A 66 15.37 2.56 -9.85
C ASP A 66 15.43 4.10 -9.77
N ASN A 67 16.64 4.63 -9.60
CA ASN A 67 16.94 6.06 -9.66
C ASN A 67 16.35 6.94 -8.53
N LEU A 68 16.02 6.37 -7.39
CA LEU A 68 15.67 7.12 -6.19
C LEU A 68 16.88 7.25 -5.27
N ASP A 69 17.03 8.41 -4.66
CA ASP A 69 18.07 8.65 -3.66
C ASP A 69 17.70 8.04 -2.31
N GLU A 70 16.41 7.97 -2.03
CA GLU A 70 15.84 7.32 -0.84
C GLU A 70 14.54 6.60 -1.20
N CYS A 71 14.40 5.36 -0.75
CA CYS A 71 13.15 4.61 -0.92
C CYS A 71 13.04 3.45 0.08
N ILE A 72 11.81 2.97 0.28
CA ILE A 72 11.60 1.74 1.05
C ILE A 72 12.23 0.58 0.29
N SER A 73 13.11 -0.16 0.98
CA SER A 73 13.79 -1.33 0.41
C SER A 73 14.05 -2.38 1.48
N TRP A 74 13.77 -3.63 1.14
CA TRP A 74 14.05 -4.79 1.98
C TRP A 74 15.42 -5.42 1.70
N ARG A 75 16.12 -5.00 0.64
CA ARG A 75 17.33 -5.63 0.09
C ARG A 75 18.59 -5.16 0.82
N ILE A 76 18.72 -5.52 2.09
CA ILE A 76 19.83 -5.14 2.94
C ILE A 76 21.08 -5.91 2.54
N ASN A 77 22.20 -5.19 2.39
CA ASN A 77 23.52 -5.79 2.29
C ASN A 77 24.09 -6.01 3.71
N PRO A 78 24.45 -7.24 4.10
CA PRO A 78 24.94 -7.53 5.45
C PRO A 78 26.26 -6.80 5.77
N ASN A 79 26.99 -6.35 4.76
CA ASN A 79 28.26 -5.64 4.93
C ASN A 79 28.09 -4.10 5.01
N HIS A 80 26.92 -3.58 4.61
CA HIS A 80 26.67 -2.14 4.49
C HIS A 80 25.26 -1.77 4.94
N PHE A 81 25.02 -1.77 6.24
CA PHE A 81 23.74 -1.37 6.82
C PHE A 81 23.89 -0.73 8.20
N ALA A 82 22.88 0.03 8.59
CA ALA A 82 22.71 0.56 9.93
C ALA A 82 21.27 0.26 10.40
N VAL A 83 21.08 0.09 11.70
CA VAL A 83 19.79 -0.26 12.30
C VAL A 83 19.70 0.31 13.71
N ARG A 84 18.55 0.82 14.11
CA ARG A 84 18.29 1.21 15.51
C ARG A 84 18.51 -0.01 16.42
N LYS A 85 19.27 0.17 17.51
CA LYS A 85 19.57 -0.93 18.44
C LYS A 85 18.30 -1.58 18.97
N SER A 86 17.31 -0.79 19.33
CA SER A 86 16.01 -1.27 19.79
C SER A 86 15.28 -2.16 18.77
N VAL A 87 15.40 -1.84 17.48
CA VAL A 87 14.82 -2.63 16.39
C VAL A 87 15.59 -3.93 16.17
N TRP A 88 16.93 -3.85 16.18
CA TRP A 88 17.80 -5.03 16.09
C TRP A 88 17.51 -6.05 17.18
N GLU A 89 17.43 -5.58 18.43
CA GLU A 89 17.14 -6.43 19.60
C GLU A 89 15.71 -6.99 19.55
N THR A 90 14.72 -6.15 19.19
CA THR A 90 13.33 -6.60 19.02
C THR A 90 13.18 -7.72 17.99
N LEU A 91 13.91 -7.64 16.89
CA LEU A 91 13.86 -8.61 15.80
C LEU A 91 14.85 -9.78 15.98
N ASN A 92 15.63 -9.81 17.06
CA ASN A 92 16.66 -10.80 17.37
C ASN A 92 17.74 -10.92 16.29
N GLY A 93 18.05 -9.82 15.58
CA GLY A 93 19.06 -9.77 14.55
C GLY A 93 18.83 -10.71 13.38
N PHE A 94 19.89 -11.20 12.78
CA PHE A 94 19.84 -12.11 11.64
C PHE A 94 19.47 -13.55 12.04
N ASP A 95 18.69 -14.19 11.16
CA ASP A 95 18.19 -15.54 11.38
C ASP A 95 19.25 -16.60 11.01
N ASN A 96 19.74 -17.36 11.99
CA ASN A 96 20.80 -18.36 11.83
C ASN A 96 20.36 -19.65 11.12
N ASP A 97 19.08 -19.81 10.78
CA ASP A 97 18.61 -20.93 9.97
C ASP A 97 19.17 -20.89 8.52
N TYR A 98 19.59 -19.71 8.09
CA TYR A 98 20.28 -19.52 6.81
C TYR A 98 21.78 -19.59 6.99
N LYS A 99 22.47 -20.23 6.03
CA LYS A 99 23.93 -20.32 6.03
C LYS A 99 24.60 -19.10 5.42
N ASN A 100 23.95 -18.46 4.46
CA ASN A 100 24.52 -17.35 3.72
C ASN A 100 24.11 -16.01 4.39
N PRO A 101 25.07 -15.14 4.78
CA PRO A 101 24.77 -13.83 5.38
C PRO A 101 23.90 -12.93 4.50
N GLN A 102 24.02 -13.03 3.18
CA GLN A 102 23.20 -12.23 2.26
C GLN A 102 21.71 -12.56 2.41
N ILE A 103 21.32 -13.83 2.45
CA ILE A 103 19.92 -14.21 2.63
C ILE A 103 19.43 -13.93 4.06
N GLN A 104 20.31 -13.99 5.06
CA GLN A 104 19.98 -13.56 6.42
C GLN A 104 19.57 -12.10 6.44
N ALA A 105 20.33 -11.22 5.79
CA ALA A 105 20.03 -9.79 5.71
C ALA A 105 18.78 -9.51 4.88
N LEU A 106 18.56 -10.23 3.77
CA LEU A 106 17.34 -10.14 2.96
C LEU A 106 16.10 -10.58 3.75
N ASP A 107 16.18 -11.68 4.50
CA ASP A 107 15.09 -12.15 5.36
C ASP A 107 14.79 -11.15 6.47
N PHE A 108 15.82 -10.57 7.09
CA PHE A 108 15.69 -9.56 8.12
C PHE A 108 14.96 -8.33 7.59
N GLY A 109 15.40 -7.76 6.46
CA GLY A 109 14.75 -6.60 5.84
C GLY A 109 13.31 -6.88 5.39
N TYR A 110 13.08 -8.06 4.77
CA TYR A 110 11.73 -8.47 4.37
C TYR A 110 10.77 -8.58 5.56
N ASN A 111 11.20 -9.24 6.62
CA ASN A 111 10.38 -9.42 7.81
C ASN A 111 10.18 -8.12 8.60
N ALA A 112 11.19 -7.26 8.67
CA ALA A 112 11.11 -5.94 9.28
C ALA A 112 9.97 -5.13 8.65
N ILE A 113 9.94 -5.04 7.33
CA ILE A 113 8.88 -4.32 6.60
C ILE A 113 7.55 -5.07 6.67
N ARG A 114 7.54 -6.36 6.36
CA ARG A 114 6.29 -7.09 6.09
C ARG A 114 5.54 -7.50 7.34
N ASN A 115 6.24 -7.87 8.39
CA ASN A 115 5.67 -8.57 9.53
C ASN A 115 5.84 -7.84 10.87
N SER A 116 6.77 -6.89 10.96
CA SER A 116 7.16 -6.28 12.24
C SER A 116 6.87 -4.79 12.34
N GLY A 117 6.51 -4.13 11.26
CA GLY A 117 6.17 -2.71 11.25
C GLY A 117 7.36 -1.77 11.35
N ALA A 118 8.55 -2.22 10.96
CA ALA A 118 9.72 -1.38 10.83
C ALA A 118 9.83 -0.77 9.42
N VAL A 119 10.56 0.33 9.32
CA VAL A 119 10.85 1.04 8.07
C VAL A 119 12.29 0.77 7.67
N SER A 120 12.50 0.02 6.59
CA SER A 120 13.82 -0.19 6.00
C SER A 120 13.96 0.67 4.74
N LEU A 121 15.01 1.51 4.71
CA LEU A 121 15.25 2.49 3.66
C LEU A 121 16.57 2.21 2.95
N TYR A 122 16.54 2.19 1.64
CA TYR A 122 17.72 2.46 0.85
C TYR A 122 18.02 3.96 0.92
N ALA A 123 19.29 4.30 1.20
CA ALA A 123 19.77 5.66 1.22
C ALA A 123 21.07 5.75 0.39
N LYS A 124 20.95 6.31 -0.80
CA LYS A 124 22.08 6.45 -1.73
C LYS A 124 23.22 7.25 -1.08
N GLY A 125 24.43 6.74 -1.18
CA GLY A 125 25.63 7.40 -0.63
C GLY A 125 25.78 7.33 0.90
N LEU A 126 24.92 6.60 1.61
CA LEU A 126 25.14 6.34 3.04
C LEU A 126 26.36 5.45 3.26
N PHE A 127 26.53 4.43 2.43
CA PHE A 127 27.73 3.61 2.40
C PHE A 127 28.37 3.71 1.03
N VAL A 128 29.67 3.99 1.02
CA VAL A 128 30.45 3.95 -0.23
C VAL A 128 30.75 2.49 -0.53
N SER A 129 30.07 1.91 -1.51
CA SER A 129 30.38 0.59 -2.02
C SER A 129 30.92 0.72 -3.45
N ASN A 130 32.16 0.33 -3.66
CA ASN A 130 32.76 0.28 -4.99
C ASN A 130 32.51 -1.02 -5.74
N GLU A 131 31.88 -2.00 -5.10
CA GLU A 131 31.70 -3.34 -5.65
C GLU A 131 30.23 -3.64 -5.89
N LYS A 132 29.93 -4.04 -7.12
CA LYS A 132 28.66 -4.65 -7.50
C LYS A 132 28.67 -6.13 -7.04
N GLU A 133 28.42 -6.35 -5.77
CA GLU A 133 28.32 -7.71 -5.23
C GLU A 133 27.14 -8.44 -5.89
N LYS A 134 27.42 -9.58 -6.48
CA LYS A 134 26.38 -10.50 -6.94
C LYS A 134 25.88 -11.34 -5.77
N ILE A 135 24.59 -11.36 -5.56
CA ILE A 135 23.95 -12.22 -4.57
C ILE A 135 24.01 -13.66 -5.06
N ASN A 136 24.71 -14.51 -4.33
CA ASN A 136 24.79 -15.93 -4.59
C ASN A 136 24.05 -16.71 -3.49
N ILE A 137 22.80 -17.03 -3.73
CA ILE A 137 21.95 -17.74 -2.77
C ILE A 137 21.88 -19.22 -3.14
N SER A 138 22.17 -20.10 -2.18
CA SER A 138 22.02 -21.54 -2.36
C SER A 138 20.56 -21.93 -2.62
N VAL A 139 20.35 -23.00 -3.38
CA VAL A 139 18.99 -23.52 -3.64
C VAL A 139 18.26 -23.86 -2.32
N ARG A 140 18.98 -24.37 -1.31
CA ARG A 140 18.41 -24.66 0.01
C ARG A 140 17.96 -23.40 0.74
N ASP A 141 18.80 -22.36 0.80
CA ASP A 141 18.45 -21.10 1.45
C ASP A 141 17.26 -20.42 0.76
N ARG A 142 17.19 -20.49 -0.58
CA ARG A 142 16.04 -19.97 -1.33
C ARG A 142 14.74 -20.65 -0.91
N TYR A 143 14.66 -21.97 -0.84
CA TYR A 143 13.45 -22.65 -0.40
C TYR A 143 13.17 -22.47 1.10
N THR A 144 14.19 -22.37 1.93
CA THR A 144 14.05 -22.01 3.34
C THR A 144 13.35 -20.65 3.47
N PHE A 145 13.79 -19.65 2.69
CA PHE A 145 13.15 -18.34 2.66
C PHE A 145 11.69 -18.41 2.20
N PHE A 146 11.38 -19.17 1.14
CA PHE A 146 10.01 -19.32 0.67
C PHE A 146 9.10 -20.01 1.68
N ILE A 147 9.55 -21.08 2.30
CA ILE A 147 8.76 -21.81 3.31
C ILE A 147 8.51 -20.97 4.53
N LYS A 148 9.51 -20.22 5.00
CA LYS A 148 9.38 -19.38 6.20
C LYS A 148 8.46 -18.16 5.96
N ASN A 149 8.43 -17.62 4.76
CA ASN A 149 7.77 -16.32 4.49
C ASN A 149 6.50 -16.41 3.67
N PHE A 150 6.27 -17.49 2.88
CA PHE A 150 5.13 -17.56 1.95
C PHE A 150 4.29 -18.81 2.15
N LYS A 151 3.18 -18.86 1.42
CA LYS A 151 2.35 -20.06 1.30
C LYS A 151 3.05 -21.10 0.41
N LEU A 152 2.72 -22.37 0.61
CA LEU A 152 3.34 -23.51 -0.09
C LEU A 152 3.27 -23.38 -1.62
N GLU A 153 2.17 -22.87 -2.15
CA GLU A 153 2.01 -22.69 -3.59
C GLU A 153 3.05 -21.76 -4.22
N HIS A 154 3.70 -20.89 -3.45
CA HIS A 154 4.79 -20.06 -3.95
C HIS A 154 6.08 -20.87 -4.17
N SER A 155 6.37 -21.81 -3.29
CA SER A 155 7.49 -22.73 -3.48
C SER A 155 7.27 -23.65 -4.70
N LEU A 156 6.04 -24.15 -4.88
CA LEU A 156 5.69 -24.95 -6.05
C LEU A 156 5.78 -24.13 -7.35
N TYR A 157 5.37 -22.86 -7.32
CA TYR A 157 5.57 -21.97 -8.46
C TYR A 157 7.06 -21.78 -8.77
N MET A 158 7.91 -21.68 -7.78
CA MET A 158 9.34 -21.56 -7.98
C MET A 158 9.93 -22.83 -8.62
N ILE A 159 9.55 -24.03 -8.15
CA ILE A 159 9.94 -25.30 -8.81
C ILE A 159 9.52 -25.29 -10.29
N TYR A 160 8.28 -24.89 -10.58
CA TYR A 160 7.80 -24.74 -11.95
C TYR A 160 8.67 -23.77 -12.78
N ARG A 161 9.04 -22.61 -12.20
CA ARG A 161 9.85 -21.58 -12.89
C ARG A 161 11.29 -22.01 -13.12
N GLN A 162 11.87 -22.78 -12.20
CA GLN A 162 13.25 -23.31 -12.31
C GLN A 162 13.36 -24.56 -13.19
N GLY A 163 12.23 -25.26 -13.36
CA GLY A 163 12.14 -26.53 -14.09
C GLY A 163 11.81 -27.69 -13.16
N PHE A 164 10.58 -28.18 -13.25
CA PHE A 164 10.05 -29.24 -12.38
C PHE A 164 10.79 -30.60 -12.52
N TRP A 165 11.60 -30.76 -13.56
CA TRP A 165 12.47 -31.95 -13.77
C TRP A 165 13.79 -31.88 -13.02
N LYS A 166 14.14 -30.72 -12.41
CA LYS A 166 15.39 -30.58 -11.65
C LYS A 166 15.25 -31.15 -10.26
N PHE A 167 15.90 -32.28 -10.02
CA PHE A 167 15.89 -32.96 -8.73
C PHE A 167 16.42 -32.09 -7.58
N THR A 168 17.41 -31.25 -7.86
CA THR A 168 17.97 -30.31 -6.85
C THR A 168 16.92 -29.35 -6.25
N GLU A 169 15.96 -28.88 -7.08
CA GLU A 169 14.89 -28.01 -6.61
C GLU A 169 13.94 -28.76 -5.65
N TRP A 170 13.54 -29.99 -6.02
CA TRP A 170 12.70 -30.83 -5.17
C TRP A 170 13.38 -31.20 -3.86
N SER A 171 14.66 -31.60 -3.93
CA SER A 171 15.46 -31.94 -2.75
C SER A 171 15.53 -30.76 -1.78
N ALA A 172 15.81 -29.56 -2.28
CA ALA A 172 15.85 -28.34 -1.46
C ALA A 172 14.48 -27.97 -0.89
N PHE A 173 13.41 -28.12 -1.69
CA PHE A 173 12.04 -27.89 -1.25
C PHE A 173 11.65 -28.84 -0.10
N PHE A 174 11.88 -30.17 -0.24
CA PHE A 174 11.56 -31.12 0.81
C PHE A 174 12.43 -30.91 2.06
N TYR A 175 13.71 -30.60 1.88
CA TYR A 175 14.57 -30.22 3.00
C TYR A 175 13.99 -29.06 3.81
N ALA A 176 13.60 -27.97 3.12
CA ALA A 176 13.04 -26.80 3.77
C ALA A 176 11.67 -27.09 4.40
N LYS A 177 10.76 -27.77 3.67
CA LYS A 177 9.42 -28.12 4.13
C LYS A 177 9.42 -29.00 5.39
N ASN A 178 10.37 -29.91 5.51
CA ASN A 178 10.45 -30.85 6.66
C ASN A 178 11.08 -30.20 7.90
N ARG A 179 11.82 -29.11 7.74
CA ARG A 179 12.57 -28.48 8.84
C ARG A 179 11.98 -27.16 9.31
N PHE A 180 11.29 -26.43 8.45
CA PHE A 180 10.82 -25.08 8.73
C PHE A 180 9.33 -24.97 8.51
N ASN A 181 8.71 -24.09 9.31
CA ASN A 181 7.31 -23.71 9.16
C ASN A 181 7.22 -22.23 8.76
N LYS A 182 6.08 -21.88 8.18
CA LYS A 182 5.78 -20.47 7.93
C LYS A 182 5.74 -19.70 9.23
N ILE A 183 6.49 -18.62 9.29
CA ILE A 183 6.48 -17.71 10.42
C ILE A 183 5.14 -16.96 10.41
N LEU A 184 4.32 -17.22 11.43
CA LEU A 184 2.99 -16.61 11.54
C LEU A 184 3.01 -15.31 12.33
N LEU A 185 3.92 -15.22 13.30
CA LEU A 185 4.06 -14.05 14.18
C LEU A 185 5.54 -13.66 14.25
N LYS A 186 5.79 -12.37 14.10
CA LYS A 186 7.09 -11.72 14.36
C LYS A 186 6.91 -10.71 15.47
N PRO A 187 7.94 -10.41 16.25
CA PRO A 187 7.90 -9.29 17.17
C PRO A 187 7.54 -7.99 16.45
N ILE A 188 6.70 -7.19 17.09
CA ILE A 188 6.27 -5.90 16.54
C ILE A 188 7.20 -4.82 17.06
N VAL A 189 7.78 -4.05 16.16
CA VAL A 189 8.52 -2.84 16.49
C VAL A 189 7.51 -1.79 16.92
N LYS A 190 7.69 -1.27 18.13
CA LYS A 190 6.80 -0.23 18.66
C LYS A 190 6.92 1.04 17.81
N PRO A 191 5.80 1.65 17.42
CA PRO A 191 5.84 2.94 16.74
C PRO A 191 6.45 4.01 17.65
N LYS A 192 7.06 5.02 17.06
CA LYS A 192 7.59 6.17 17.80
C LYS A 192 6.45 6.88 18.53
N GLU A 193 6.76 7.41 19.73
CA GLU A 193 5.82 8.30 20.41
C GLU A 193 5.58 9.56 19.60
N LEU A 194 4.31 9.94 19.48
CA LEU A 194 3.92 11.10 18.72
C LEU A 194 4.35 12.40 19.43
N LYS A 195 5.20 13.17 18.79
CA LYS A 195 5.61 14.49 19.25
C LYS A 195 4.44 15.49 19.15
N PRO A 196 4.45 16.56 19.95
CA PRO A 196 3.50 17.66 19.77
C PRO A 196 3.57 18.26 18.36
N ILE A 197 2.46 18.81 17.88
CA ILE A 197 2.41 19.48 16.58
C ILE A 197 3.23 20.77 16.62
N VAL A 198 4.04 20.98 15.60
CA VAL A 198 4.82 22.20 15.38
C VAL A 198 4.17 22.99 14.24
N ASP A 199 4.24 24.35 14.31
CA ASP A 199 3.83 25.31 13.28
C ASP A 199 2.33 25.30 12.89
N LYS A 200 1.50 24.51 13.54
CA LYS A 200 0.03 24.45 13.35
C LYS A 200 -0.40 24.46 11.88
N PRO A 201 0.05 23.48 11.07
CA PRO A 201 -0.25 23.47 9.64
C PRO A 201 -1.75 23.42 9.36
N SER A 202 -2.17 24.04 8.26
CA SER A 202 -3.54 24.01 7.78
C SER A 202 -3.87 22.65 7.16
N VAL A 203 -5.13 22.21 7.31
CA VAL A 203 -5.58 20.89 6.83
C VAL A 203 -6.86 21.05 6.01
N SER A 204 -6.83 20.57 4.76
CA SER A 204 -8.02 20.35 3.94
C SER A 204 -8.44 18.89 4.00
N TYR A 205 -9.72 18.62 4.17
CA TYR A 205 -10.30 17.28 4.16
C TYR A 205 -11.20 17.11 2.93
N ILE A 206 -11.04 16.04 2.15
CA ILE A 206 -11.82 15.81 0.93
C ILE A 206 -12.78 14.63 1.07
N ILE A 207 -14.02 14.79 0.60
CA ILE A 207 -15.08 13.79 0.68
C ILE A 207 -15.78 13.66 -0.68
N PRO A 208 -15.45 12.65 -1.48
CA PRO A 208 -16.25 12.31 -2.65
C PRO A 208 -17.48 11.50 -2.21
N THR A 209 -18.67 11.91 -2.61
CA THR A 209 -19.93 11.26 -2.23
C THR A 209 -20.90 11.11 -3.41
N MET A 210 -21.84 10.16 -3.32
CA MET A 210 -22.94 10.00 -4.26
C MET A 210 -24.05 9.18 -3.63
N PHE A 211 -25.25 9.74 -3.50
CA PHE A 211 -26.42 9.14 -2.86
C PHE A 211 -26.21 8.74 -1.39
N ARG A 212 -25.33 9.43 -0.67
CA ARG A 212 -24.98 9.16 0.72
C ARG A 212 -24.87 10.44 1.56
N GLN A 213 -25.76 11.39 1.31
CA GLN A 213 -25.74 12.67 2.02
C GLN A 213 -25.79 12.51 3.54
N ASP A 214 -26.64 11.61 4.08
CA ASP A 214 -26.75 11.36 5.53
C ASP A 214 -25.41 10.88 6.14
N TYR A 215 -24.68 9.99 5.44
CA TYR A 215 -23.36 9.54 5.90
C TYR A 215 -22.35 10.68 5.86
N THR A 216 -22.39 11.49 4.81
CA THR A 216 -21.53 12.68 4.68
C THR A 216 -21.80 13.67 5.82
N LEU A 217 -23.07 13.96 6.15
CA LEU A 217 -23.44 14.83 7.27
C LEU A 217 -22.96 14.27 8.61
N GLN A 218 -22.98 12.95 8.79
CA GLN A 218 -22.44 12.32 9.99
C GLN A 218 -20.90 12.48 10.08
N LEU A 219 -20.19 12.35 8.98
CA LEU A 219 -18.74 12.58 8.92
C LEU A 219 -18.41 14.06 9.17
N LEU A 220 -19.21 15.00 8.63
CA LEU A 220 -19.05 16.44 8.93
C LEU A 220 -19.19 16.75 10.44
N LYS A 221 -20.10 16.04 11.13
CA LYS A 221 -20.20 16.16 12.61
C LYS A 221 -18.96 15.62 13.31
N ASP A 222 -18.42 14.48 12.86
CA ASP A 222 -17.19 13.93 13.42
C ASP A 222 -15.99 14.89 13.18
N LEU A 223 -15.93 15.53 12.02
CA LEU A 223 -14.92 16.53 11.68
C LEU A 223 -15.05 17.82 12.50
N ALA A 224 -16.29 18.26 12.83
CA ALA A 224 -16.52 19.41 13.68
C ALA A 224 -16.04 19.20 15.13
N ASN A 225 -15.92 17.94 15.57
CA ASN A 225 -15.51 17.55 16.91
C ASN A 225 -14.02 17.13 17.01
N GLN A 226 -13.19 17.48 16.02
CA GLN A 226 -11.76 17.14 16.06
C GLN A 226 -11.00 18.00 17.08
N SER A 227 -10.06 17.37 17.81
CA SER A 227 -9.13 18.06 18.72
C SER A 227 -8.19 19.01 17.95
N TYR A 228 -7.77 18.62 16.76
CA TYR A 228 -7.07 19.47 15.80
C TYR A 228 -8.03 19.85 14.67
N ARG A 229 -8.40 21.12 14.61
CA ARG A 229 -9.39 21.60 13.65
C ARG A 229 -8.87 21.54 12.21
N VAL A 230 -9.68 20.98 11.32
CA VAL A 230 -9.49 21.19 9.88
C VAL A 230 -9.81 22.63 9.52
N THR A 231 -9.06 23.20 8.59
CA THR A 231 -9.35 24.57 8.09
C THR A 231 -10.44 24.55 7.03
N GLN A 232 -10.51 23.48 6.26
CA GLN A 232 -11.42 23.39 5.13
C GLN A 232 -11.87 21.93 4.93
N VAL A 233 -13.16 21.76 4.59
CA VAL A 233 -13.73 20.49 4.13
C VAL A 233 -14.34 20.68 2.76
N VAL A 234 -13.91 19.88 1.78
CA VAL A 234 -14.42 19.92 0.42
C VAL A 234 -15.22 18.66 0.13
N VAL A 235 -16.52 18.82 -0.06
CA VAL A 235 -17.45 17.75 -0.45
C VAL A 235 -17.71 17.85 -1.95
N VAL A 236 -17.44 16.78 -2.70
CA VAL A 236 -17.83 16.68 -4.11
C VAL A 236 -18.91 15.62 -4.25
N ASP A 237 -20.15 16.08 -4.46
CA ASP A 237 -21.35 15.23 -4.49
C ASP A 237 -21.83 14.99 -5.92
N ALA A 238 -21.82 13.74 -6.35
CA ALA A 238 -22.28 13.30 -7.67
C ALA A 238 -23.75 12.86 -7.70
N THR A 239 -24.52 13.15 -6.65
CA THR A 239 -25.97 12.88 -6.61
C THR A 239 -26.66 13.68 -7.72
N PRO A 240 -27.50 13.06 -8.56
CA PRO A 240 -28.23 13.73 -9.63
C PRO A 240 -29.17 14.82 -9.11
N VAL A 241 -29.41 15.87 -9.91
CA VAL A 241 -30.25 17.04 -9.54
C VAL A 241 -31.60 16.62 -8.94
N ILE A 242 -32.26 15.61 -9.51
CA ILE A 242 -33.58 15.14 -9.08
C ILE A 242 -33.55 14.51 -7.66
N ASP A 243 -32.39 14.01 -7.24
CA ASP A 243 -32.22 13.28 -5.97
C ASP A 243 -31.43 14.07 -4.92
N ARG A 244 -30.95 15.32 -5.27
CA ARG A 244 -30.15 16.12 -4.33
C ARG A 244 -31.06 16.91 -3.39
N ASN A 245 -30.54 17.05 -2.16
CA ASN A 245 -31.05 18.02 -1.23
C ASN A 245 -29.93 19.02 -0.89
N GLU A 246 -29.93 20.15 -1.56
CA GLU A 246 -28.87 21.15 -1.42
C GLU A 246 -28.91 21.84 -0.06
N SER A 247 -30.08 21.99 0.56
CA SER A 247 -30.23 22.63 1.87
C SER A 247 -29.58 21.82 3.00
N LEU A 248 -29.43 20.52 2.88
CA LEU A 248 -28.86 19.68 3.93
C LEU A 248 -27.43 20.09 4.34
N TYR A 249 -26.64 20.57 3.40
CA TYR A 249 -25.27 21.04 3.70
C TYR A 249 -25.25 22.46 4.28
N GLN A 250 -26.34 23.23 4.18
CA GLN A 250 -26.48 24.63 4.63
C GLN A 250 -27.11 24.75 6.00
N GLU A 251 -27.74 23.69 6.52
CA GLU A 251 -28.52 23.73 7.77
C GLU A 251 -27.67 23.96 9.03
N LYS A 252 -26.35 23.85 8.95
CA LYS A 252 -25.45 23.97 10.11
C LYS A 252 -24.24 24.80 9.81
N GLU A 253 -23.85 25.61 10.78
CA GLU A 253 -22.53 26.21 10.81
C GLU A 253 -21.49 25.19 11.31
N TYR A 254 -20.36 25.16 10.64
CA TYR A 254 -19.22 24.30 10.98
C TYR A 254 -18.01 25.14 11.42
N PRO A 255 -17.12 24.63 12.28
CA PRO A 255 -15.92 25.35 12.72
C PRO A 255 -14.80 25.39 11.64
N PHE A 256 -15.12 25.07 10.40
CA PHE A 256 -14.25 25.03 9.22
C PHE A 256 -15.00 25.60 8.00
N GLU A 257 -14.25 25.99 6.99
CA GLU A 257 -14.82 26.34 5.69
C GLU A 257 -15.38 25.08 5.02
N LEU A 258 -16.70 25.03 4.76
CA LEU A 258 -17.33 23.96 4.02
C LEU A 258 -17.57 24.37 2.57
N ILE A 259 -16.90 23.69 1.63
CA ILE A 259 -17.13 23.84 0.20
C ILE A 259 -17.88 22.62 -0.31
N VAL A 260 -19.05 22.83 -0.92
CA VAL A 260 -19.83 21.76 -1.57
C VAL A 260 -19.85 22.01 -3.06
N LYS A 261 -19.32 21.07 -3.82
CA LYS A 261 -19.35 21.07 -5.29
C LYS A 261 -20.20 19.93 -5.80
N TRP A 262 -21.20 20.25 -6.62
CA TRP A 262 -21.99 19.25 -7.30
C TRP A 262 -21.29 18.78 -8.57
N GLN A 263 -21.01 17.46 -8.63
CA GLN A 263 -20.26 16.89 -9.74
C GLN A 263 -21.14 16.67 -10.97
N GLU A 264 -20.72 17.16 -12.12
CA GLU A 264 -21.42 16.94 -13.39
C GLU A 264 -21.01 15.61 -14.04
N SER A 265 -19.73 15.40 -14.19
CA SER A 265 -19.14 14.21 -14.81
C SER A 265 -18.72 13.17 -13.77
N LYS A 266 -19.56 12.15 -13.54
CA LYS A 266 -19.42 11.18 -12.44
C LYS A 266 -18.16 10.32 -12.51
N GLY A 267 -17.40 10.33 -11.43
CA GLY A 267 -16.24 9.48 -11.24
C GLY A 267 -15.59 9.71 -9.88
N SER A 268 -15.17 8.68 -9.18
CA SER A 268 -14.57 8.81 -7.84
C SER A 268 -13.17 9.45 -7.87
N CYS A 269 -12.35 9.12 -8.87
CA CYS A 269 -11.05 9.77 -9.06
C CYS A 269 -11.24 11.22 -9.49
N ARG A 270 -12.17 11.47 -10.40
CA ARG A 270 -12.53 12.82 -10.84
C ARG A 270 -13.05 13.66 -9.68
N ALA A 271 -13.93 13.13 -8.84
CA ALA A 271 -14.45 13.84 -7.67
C ALA A 271 -13.31 14.22 -6.70
N ARG A 272 -12.36 13.32 -6.47
CA ARG A 272 -11.18 13.63 -5.66
C ARG A 272 -10.30 14.71 -6.29
N ASN A 273 -10.09 14.68 -7.60
CA ASN A 273 -9.33 15.72 -8.29
C ASN A 273 -10.03 17.07 -8.18
N GLU A 274 -11.34 17.13 -8.42
CA GLU A 274 -12.13 18.35 -8.25
C GLU A 274 -12.07 18.91 -6.81
N ALA A 275 -12.02 18.02 -5.81
CA ALA A 275 -11.83 18.41 -4.42
C ALA A 275 -10.41 18.93 -4.17
N ILE A 276 -9.39 18.23 -4.69
CA ILE A 276 -7.97 18.62 -4.57
C ILE A 276 -7.72 20.02 -5.14
N ASP A 277 -8.34 20.34 -6.28
CA ASP A 277 -8.19 21.65 -6.95
C ASP A 277 -8.74 22.81 -6.08
N LEU A 278 -9.68 22.52 -5.18
CA LEU A 278 -10.26 23.49 -4.25
C LEU A 278 -9.53 23.55 -2.89
N CYS A 279 -8.62 22.60 -2.61
CA CYS A 279 -7.90 22.55 -1.36
C CYS A 279 -6.82 23.64 -1.23
N ASN A 280 -6.78 24.30 -0.06
CA ASN A 280 -5.77 25.30 0.27
C ASN A 280 -4.83 24.90 1.42
N GLY A 281 -5.15 23.85 2.19
CA GLY A 281 -4.38 23.39 3.34
C GLY A 281 -2.99 22.84 2.99
N ASP A 282 -2.05 22.90 3.95
CA ASP A 282 -0.69 22.33 3.84
C ASP A 282 -0.71 20.80 3.73
N TYR A 283 -1.71 20.18 4.34
CA TYR A 283 -1.99 18.75 4.26
C TYR A 283 -3.39 18.51 3.68
N ILE A 284 -3.50 17.48 2.86
CA ILE A 284 -4.78 16.98 2.34
C ILE A 284 -5.06 15.63 2.98
N VAL A 285 -6.19 15.53 3.67
CA VAL A 285 -6.71 14.28 4.23
C VAL A 285 -7.76 13.72 3.28
N PHE A 286 -7.55 12.48 2.87
CA PHE A 286 -8.46 11.74 2.02
C PHE A 286 -9.42 10.92 2.90
N GLY A 287 -10.71 11.08 2.69
CA GLY A 287 -11.75 10.30 3.34
C GLY A 287 -12.84 9.86 2.38
N ASP A 288 -13.46 8.70 2.66
CA ASP A 288 -14.69 8.29 2.00
C ASP A 288 -15.90 8.79 2.83
N ASP A 289 -17.06 8.89 2.20
CA ASP A 289 -18.30 9.39 2.80
C ASP A 289 -18.87 8.48 3.90
N ASP A 290 -18.50 7.20 3.90
CA ASP A 290 -19.05 6.14 4.74
C ASP A 290 -18.10 5.71 5.88
N ILE A 291 -17.35 6.65 6.43
CA ILE A 291 -16.49 6.42 7.58
C ILE A 291 -16.93 7.18 8.82
N ARG A 292 -16.60 6.67 10.01
CA ARG A 292 -16.67 7.36 11.30
C ARG A 292 -15.27 7.55 11.84
N ILE A 293 -14.97 8.70 12.38
CA ILE A 293 -13.65 9.06 12.88
C ILE A 293 -13.70 9.56 14.33
N PRO A 294 -12.77 9.13 15.22
CA PRO A 294 -12.65 9.68 16.56
C PRO A 294 -12.10 11.11 16.54
N SER A 295 -12.24 11.81 17.70
CA SER A 295 -11.87 13.22 17.80
C SER A 295 -10.36 13.51 17.63
N ASP A 296 -9.50 12.55 17.82
CA ASP A 296 -8.03 12.66 17.69
C ASP A 296 -7.50 12.25 16.30
N PHE A 297 -8.39 11.98 15.35
CA PHE A 297 -8.04 11.43 14.04
C PHE A 297 -7.12 12.35 13.22
N ILE A 298 -7.46 13.62 13.10
CA ILE A 298 -6.66 14.60 12.34
C ILE A 298 -5.36 14.90 13.07
N GLU A 299 -5.41 15.12 14.37
CA GLU A 299 -4.23 15.37 15.20
C GLU A 299 -3.21 14.24 15.06
N ASN A 300 -3.66 13.00 15.12
CA ASN A 300 -2.78 11.83 14.98
C ASN A 300 -2.16 11.72 13.59
N HIS A 301 -2.81 12.15 12.53
CA HIS A 301 -2.20 12.22 11.20
C HIS A 301 -1.05 13.23 11.16
N ILE A 302 -1.29 14.44 11.63
CA ILE A 302 -0.29 15.52 11.56
C ILE A 302 0.90 15.18 12.46
N ARG A 303 0.65 14.79 13.72
CA ARG A 303 1.70 14.37 14.66
C ARG A 303 2.56 13.24 14.10
N PHE A 304 1.91 12.25 13.48
CA PHE A 304 2.63 11.11 12.91
C PHE A 304 3.53 11.49 11.76
N LEU A 305 3.05 12.32 10.84
CA LEU A 305 3.85 12.79 9.70
C LEU A 305 5.02 13.66 10.15
N GLN A 306 4.80 14.58 11.11
CA GLN A 306 5.86 15.41 11.66
C GLN A 306 6.87 14.59 12.48
N THR A 307 6.41 13.66 13.33
CA THR A 307 7.28 12.79 14.13
C THR A 307 8.22 11.94 13.27
N ASN A 308 7.73 11.48 12.12
CA ASN A 308 8.49 10.62 11.21
C ASN A 308 9.14 11.38 10.05
N ASN A 309 9.00 12.70 10.00
CA ASN A 309 9.46 13.52 8.88
C ASN A 309 9.07 12.90 7.52
N SER A 310 7.79 12.53 7.37
CA SER A 310 7.27 11.86 6.18
C SER A 310 6.27 12.74 5.43
N GLY A 311 6.17 12.51 4.12
CA GLY A 311 5.24 13.26 3.25
C GLY A 311 3.85 12.65 3.13
N ALA A 312 3.69 11.37 3.48
CA ALA A 312 2.42 10.66 3.32
C ALA A 312 2.25 9.51 4.31
N CYS A 313 1.01 9.30 4.75
CA CYS A 313 0.66 8.11 5.53
C CYS A 313 -0.78 7.66 5.25
N ASN A 314 -1.04 6.36 5.45
CA ASN A 314 -2.41 5.89 5.66
C ASN A 314 -2.64 5.56 7.12
N GLY A 315 -3.87 5.80 7.60
CA GLY A 315 -4.31 5.36 8.89
C GLY A 315 -4.80 3.90 8.89
N LEU A 316 -5.26 3.46 10.05
CA LEU A 316 -5.79 2.12 10.28
C LEU A 316 -7.30 2.08 9.96
N ASP A 317 -7.65 1.49 8.82
CA ASP A 317 -9.05 1.35 8.37
C ASP A 317 -9.67 0.07 8.95
N ILE A 318 -10.67 0.22 9.82
CA ILE A 318 -11.39 -0.86 10.49
C ILE A 318 -12.76 -1.03 9.84
N ARG A 319 -13.00 -2.19 9.24
CA ARG A 319 -14.28 -2.48 8.60
C ARG A 319 -15.38 -2.78 9.61
N ALA A 320 -16.51 -2.09 9.46
CA ALA A 320 -17.74 -2.40 10.19
C ALA A 320 -18.35 -3.74 9.70
N ASP A 321 -19.09 -4.38 10.57
CA ASP A 321 -19.87 -5.58 10.20
C ASP A 321 -21.19 -5.21 9.52
N HIS A 322 -21.79 -4.11 9.95
CA HIS A 322 -23.02 -3.54 9.39
C HIS A 322 -23.03 -1.99 9.49
N GLN A 323 -24.00 -1.37 8.83
CA GLN A 323 -24.09 0.08 8.67
C GLN A 323 -24.35 0.88 9.95
N ASN A 324 -24.91 0.25 10.99
CA ASN A 324 -25.34 0.92 12.23
C ASN A 324 -24.28 0.89 13.32
N GLN A 325 -23.07 0.40 13.04
CA GLN A 325 -21.95 0.44 14.00
C GLN A 325 -21.44 1.87 14.19
N ASP A 326 -20.92 2.14 15.39
CA ASP A 326 -20.49 3.46 15.82
C ASP A 326 -19.04 3.47 16.34
N LEU A 327 -18.64 4.60 16.96
CA LEU A 327 -17.28 4.75 17.51
C LEU A 327 -17.04 3.87 18.74
N GLN A 328 -18.08 3.41 19.45
CA GLN A 328 -17.92 2.45 20.53
C GLN A 328 -17.61 1.05 20.00
N ASP A 329 -18.19 0.68 18.86
CA ASP A 329 -17.85 -0.56 18.15
C ASP A 329 -16.41 -0.52 17.64
N LEU A 330 -15.96 0.65 17.14
CA LEU A 330 -14.56 0.85 16.77
C LEU A 330 -13.62 0.57 17.94
N LYS A 331 -13.91 1.13 19.13
CA LYS A 331 -13.11 0.88 20.33
C LYS A 331 -13.04 -0.61 20.67
N ASN A 332 -14.17 -1.31 20.56
CA ASN A 332 -14.24 -2.76 20.82
C ASN A 332 -13.40 -3.56 19.80
N LYS A 333 -13.50 -3.22 18.50
CA LYS A 333 -12.70 -3.86 17.46
C LYS A 333 -11.20 -3.62 17.66
N LEU A 334 -10.79 -2.43 18.08
CA LEU A 334 -9.39 -2.12 18.39
C LEU A 334 -8.87 -2.92 19.59
N LYS A 335 -9.69 -3.17 20.62
CA LYS A 335 -9.34 -4.06 21.74
C LYS A 335 -9.08 -5.50 21.25
N ILE A 336 -9.94 -6.00 20.35
CA ILE A 336 -9.80 -7.36 19.80
C ILE A 336 -8.50 -7.47 18.97
N LEU A 337 -8.08 -6.43 18.25
CA LEU A 337 -6.81 -6.42 17.52
C LEU A 337 -5.59 -6.54 18.44
N GLY A 338 -5.69 -6.05 19.67
CA GLY A 338 -4.60 -6.09 20.63
C GLY A 338 -3.31 -5.48 20.08
N ASN A 339 -2.19 -6.14 20.29
CA ASN A 339 -0.88 -5.65 19.85
C ASN A 339 -0.75 -5.48 18.32
N LYS A 340 -1.54 -6.21 17.52
CA LYS A 340 -1.53 -6.07 16.06
C LYS A 340 -1.97 -4.69 15.59
N ARG A 341 -2.72 -3.96 16.40
CA ARG A 341 -3.07 -2.55 16.15
C ARG A 341 -1.84 -1.69 15.92
N TRP A 342 -0.75 -1.97 16.63
CA TRP A 342 0.44 -1.13 16.67
C TRP A 342 1.49 -1.44 15.59
N ILE A 343 1.15 -2.28 14.61
CA ILE A 343 2.01 -2.48 13.45
C ILE A 343 2.01 -1.16 12.65
N ALA A 344 3.12 -0.45 12.70
CA ALA A 344 3.39 0.75 11.95
C ALA A 344 4.22 0.43 10.68
N GLY A 345 5.17 1.26 10.33
CA GLY A 345 6.14 1.02 9.28
C GLY A 345 5.67 1.49 7.91
N SER A 346 6.14 0.83 6.85
CA SER A 346 5.72 1.18 5.50
C SER A 346 4.30 0.69 5.19
N ALA A 347 3.51 1.51 4.53
CA ALA A 347 2.16 1.14 4.13
C ALA A 347 2.18 0.06 3.06
N GLN A 348 1.35 -0.97 3.22
CA GLN A 348 1.21 -2.04 2.22
C GLN A 348 0.36 -1.62 1.02
N MET A 349 -0.52 -0.66 1.21
CA MET A 349 -1.39 -0.05 0.21
C MET A 349 -1.67 1.39 0.62
N PHE A 350 -1.87 2.28 -0.34
CA PHE A 350 -2.51 3.56 -0.08
C PHE A 350 -4.02 3.36 0.04
N SER A 351 -4.70 4.14 0.88
CA SER A 351 -6.16 4.08 1.06
C SER A 351 -6.76 5.47 0.96
N ASN A 352 -7.60 5.70 -0.02
CA ASN A 352 -8.32 6.97 -0.13
C ASN A 352 -9.38 7.19 0.97
N ALA A 353 -9.68 6.18 1.77
CA ALA A 353 -10.63 6.29 2.89
C ALA A 353 -10.00 6.82 4.19
N ASN A 354 -8.67 6.74 4.31
CA ASN A 354 -7.95 7.17 5.51
C ASN A 354 -6.48 7.40 5.16
N SER A 355 -6.16 8.56 4.64
CA SER A 355 -4.78 8.92 4.32
C SER A 355 -4.57 10.42 4.48
N CYS A 356 -3.34 10.80 4.81
CA CYS A 356 -2.91 12.18 4.89
C CYS A 356 -1.63 12.37 4.07
N VAL A 357 -1.60 13.37 3.20
CA VAL A 357 -0.49 13.67 2.31
C VAL A 357 -0.20 15.16 2.33
N LYS A 358 1.08 15.55 2.33
CA LYS A 358 1.45 16.95 2.13
C LYS A 358 0.98 17.43 0.75
N LYS A 359 0.38 18.63 0.70
CA LYS A 359 -0.21 19.21 -0.53
C LYS A 359 0.79 19.27 -1.68
N GLU A 360 2.07 19.57 -1.41
CA GLU A 360 3.12 19.63 -2.42
C GLU A 360 3.21 18.35 -3.27
N PHE A 361 3.14 17.17 -2.64
CA PHE A 361 3.22 15.89 -3.35
C PHE A 361 1.94 15.56 -4.12
N VAL A 362 0.77 15.93 -3.58
CA VAL A 362 -0.50 15.78 -4.28
C VAL A 362 -0.52 16.65 -5.54
N SER A 363 -0.02 17.89 -5.42
CA SER A 363 0.12 18.83 -6.54
C SER A 363 1.12 18.34 -7.58
N GLN A 364 2.27 17.81 -7.17
CA GLN A 364 3.27 17.23 -8.07
C GLN A 364 2.71 16.03 -8.86
N LEU A 365 1.82 15.26 -8.25
CA LEU A 365 1.15 14.15 -8.92
C LEU A 365 -0.06 14.58 -9.76
N HIS A 366 -0.53 15.81 -9.64
CA HIS A 366 -1.78 16.28 -10.28
C HIS A 366 -2.99 15.37 -9.95
N GLY A 367 -3.12 14.95 -8.68
CA GLY A 367 -4.24 14.14 -8.23
C GLY A 367 -4.26 12.68 -8.75
N ASN A 368 -5.45 12.10 -8.79
CA ASN A 368 -5.70 10.71 -9.18
C ASN A 368 -5.83 10.56 -10.70
N ASP A 369 -5.57 9.35 -11.21
CA ASP A 369 -5.76 9.01 -12.62
C ASP A 369 -7.20 8.56 -12.88
N VAL A 370 -7.98 9.37 -13.62
CA VAL A 370 -9.40 9.06 -13.90
C VAL A 370 -9.62 7.84 -14.81
N ASN A 371 -8.55 7.28 -15.39
CA ASN A 371 -8.63 5.99 -16.07
C ASN A 371 -9.09 4.85 -15.14
N PHE A 372 -9.00 5.02 -13.81
CA PHE A 372 -9.50 4.08 -12.83
C PHE A 372 -10.98 4.26 -12.47
N ASP A 373 -11.63 5.33 -12.90
CA ASP A 373 -13.05 5.59 -12.58
C ASP A 373 -13.96 4.40 -12.93
N GLY A 374 -14.78 4.02 -11.96
CA GLY A 374 -15.67 2.85 -12.05
C GLY A 374 -14.95 1.50 -12.01
N GLY A 375 -13.62 1.48 -11.88
CA GLY A 375 -12.76 0.31 -11.79
C GLY A 375 -12.18 0.07 -10.40
N TYR A 376 -11.01 -0.57 -10.37
CA TYR A 376 -10.21 -0.85 -9.18
C TYR A 376 -8.77 -0.46 -9.41
N GLY A 377 -8.09 -0.09 -8.35
CA GLY A 377 -6.64 0.09 -8.33
C GLY A 377 -6.19 1.53 -8.23
N GLU A 378 -7.11 2.48 -8.12
CA GLU A 378 -6.83 3.91 -7.93
C GLU A 378 -5.97 4.19 -6.70
N ASP A 379 -6.27 3.53 -5.58
CA ASP A 379 -5.53 3.65 -4.33
C ASP A 379 -4.08 3.19 -4.50
N SER A 380 -3.92 2.00 -5.08
CA SER A 380 -2.59 1.44 -5.34
C SER A 380 -1.80 2.28 -6.35
N ASP A 381 -2.47 2.82 -7.37
CA ASP A 381 -1.84 3.69 -8.37
C ASP A 381 -1.31 4.97 -7.73
N PHE A 382 -2.11 5.61 -6.90
CA PHE A 382 -1.72 6.85 -6.22
C PHE A 382 -0.55 6.62 -5.26
N GLY A 383 -0.61 5.57 -4.42
CA GLY A 383 0.47 5.22 -3.50
C GLY A 383 1.77 4.83 -4.20
N MET A 384 1.70 4.09 -5.33
CA MET A 384 2.89 3.78 -6.13
C MET A 384 3.45 5.02 -6.82
N SER A 385 2.59 5.94 -7.24
CA SER A 385 3.02 7.21 -7.83
C SER A 385 3.75 8.08 -6.81
N LEU A 386 3.27 8.15 -5.55
CA LEU A 386 3.99 8.78 -4.44
C LEU A 386 5.37 8.17 -4.23
N SER A 387 5.44 6.84 -4.18
CA SER A 387 6.72 6.13 -3.99
C SER A 387 7.70 6.38 -5.13
N LYS A 388 7.22 6.52 -6.37
CA LYS A 388 8.06 6.82 -7.56
C LYS A 388 8.66 8.22 -7.56
N ILE A 389 8.06 9.17 -6.86
CA ILE A 389 8.64 10.51 -6.67
C ILE A 389 9.46 10.61 -5.37
N GLY A 390 9.76 9.48 -4.72
CA GLY A 390 10.60 9.43 -3.53
C GLY A 390 9.86 9.63 -2.21
N VAL A 391 8.54 9.70 -2.22
CA VAL A 391 7.76 9.85 -0.97
C VAL A 391 7.57 8.51 -0.29
N THR A 392 8.06 8.40 0.93
CA THR A 392 7.82 7.23 1.78
C THR A 392 6.39 7.27 2.32
N VAL A 393 5.55 6.31 1.91
CA VAL A 393 4.19 6.17 2.45
C VAL A 393 4.23 5.28 3.68
N LEU A 394 3.85 5.81 4.84
CA LEU A 394 3.86 5.10 6.12
C LEU A 394 2.47 4.62 6.52
N HIS A 395 2.41 3.60 7.36
CA HIS A 395 1.19 3.17 8.03
C HIS A 395 1.12 3.78 9.43
N ASN A 396 0.08 4.56 9.67
CA ASN A 396 -0.17 5.27 10.92
C ASN A 396 -1.20 4.49 11.77
N PRO A 397 -0.79 3.78 12.83
CA PRO A 397 -1.70 3.02 13.68
C PRO A 397 -2.49 3.89 14.67
N PHE A 398 -2.15 5.17 14.80
CA PHE A 398 -2.81 6.10 15.72
C PHE A 398 -4.08 6.70 15.12
N SER A 399 -4.08 7.00 13.81
CA SER A 399 -5.23 7.55 13.10
C SER A 399 -6.12 6.41 12.60
N VAL A 400 -7.25 6.21 13.27
CA VAL A 400 -8.14 5.06 13.03
C VAL A 400 -9.51 5.53 12.55
N ASN A 401 -10.15 4.79 11.66
CA ASN A 401 -11.55 5.00 11.28
C ASN A 401 -12.35 3.71 11.32
N LEU A 402 -13.66 3.82 11.47
CA LEU A 402 -14.62 2.75 11.25
C LEU A 402 -15.26 2.95 9.88
N HIS A 403 -15.02 2.03 8.96
CA HIS A 403 -15.53 2.08 7.61
C HIS A 403 -16.87 1.31 7.54
N LEU A 404 -17.95 2.03 7.42
CA LEU A 404 -19.29 1.52 7.42
C LEU A 404 -19.60 0.71 6.15
N LYS A 405 -20.76 0.10 6.10
CA LYS A 405 -21.25 -0.65 4.93
C LYS A 405 -22.63 -0.15 4.52
N PRO A 406 -22.73 1.03 3.93
CA PRO A 406 -24.02 1.54 3.47
C PRO A 406 -24.68 0.55 2.51
N PRO A 407 -26.01 0.34 2.59
CA PRO A 407 -26.72 -0.60 1.72
C PRO A 407 -26.85 -0.07 0.30
N VAL A 408 -26.80 1.25 0.11
CA VAL A 408 -27.01 1.94 -1.19
C VAL A 408 -26.02 3.09 -1.34
N GLY A 409 -25.93 3.61 -2.56
CA GLY A 409 -25.10 4.79 -2.88
C GLY A 409 -23.66 4.43 -3.26
N GLY A 410 -22.84 5.44 -3.44
CA GLY A 410 -21.44 5.34 -3.85
C GLY A 410 -21.22 5.28 -5.36
N TYR A 411 -19.96 5.46 -5.77
CA TYR A 411 -19.58 5.51 -7.19
C TYR A 411 -19.57 4.16 -7.89
N ARG A 412 -19.65 3.06 -7.15
CA ARG A 412 -19.58 1.70 -7.66
C ARG A 412 -20.88 0.97 -7.42
N PHE A 413 -21.61 0.66 -8.48
CA PHE A 413 -22.82 -0.17 -8.42
C PHE A 413 -22.42 -1.64 -8.61
N TRP A 414 -22.04 -2.34 -7.54
CA TRP A 414 -21.71 -3.76 -7.62
C TRP A 414 -22.12 -4.58 -6.38
N GLY A 415 -22.02 -5.91 -6.53
CA GLY A 415 -22.27 -6.82 -5.44
C GLY A 415 -23.69 -6.72 -4.89
N LEU A 416 -23.84 -6.58 -3.60
CA LEU A 416 -25.12 -6.46 -2.90
C LEU A 416 -25.90 -5.23 -3.35
N GLU A 417 -25.22 -4.11 -3.55
CA GLU A 417 -25.80 -2.84 -3.93
C GLU A 417 -26.49 -2.91 -5.31
N ALA A 418 -25.81 -3.51 -6.28
CA ALA A 418 -26.40 -3.73 -7.59
C ALA A 418 -27.62 -4.68 -7.54
N LYS A 419 -27.63 -5.64 -6.61
CA LYS A 419 -28.77 -6.54 -6.38
C LYS A 419 -29.95 -5.82 -5.71
N VAL A 420 -29.66 -5.01 -4.68
CA VAL A 420 -30.69 -4.28 -3.92
C VAL A 420 -31.33 -3.18 -4.77
N THR A 421 -30.53 -2.44 -5.53
CA THR A 421 -31.03 -1.32 -6.35
C THR A 421 -31.55 -1.73 -7.74
N GLY A 422 -31.30 -2.98 -8.16
CA GLY A 422 -31.59 -3.44 -9.52
C GLY A 422 -30.81 -2.75 -10.62
N LYS A 423 -29.82 -1.89 -10.23
CA LYS A 423 -29.02 -1.11 -11.18
C LYS A 423 -27.90 -1.97 -11.74
N LYS A 424 -27.74 -1.96 -13.04
CA LYS A 424 -26.57 -2.55 -13.70
C LYS A 424 -25.33 -1.73 -13.35
N ARG A 425 -24.19 -2.42 -13.19
CA ARG A 425 -22.88 -1.78 -13.01
C ARG A 425 -22.66 -0.69 -14.06
N LYS A 426 -22.22 0.49 -13.62
CA LYS A 426 -21.78 1.58 -14.50
C LYS A 426 -20.65 1.09 -15.42
N ALA A 427 -20.71 1.48 -16.69
CA ALA A 427 -19.60 1.26 -17.61
C ALA A 427 -18.31 1.89 -17.08
N GLN A 428 -17.20 1.18 -17.25
CA GLN A 428 -15.87 1.72 -16.88
C GLN A 428 -15.33 2.56 -18.03
N ALA A 429 -14.38 3.45 -17.75
CA ALA A 429 -13.80 4.34 -18.76
C ALA A 429 -13.30 3.58 -20.02
N TRP A 430 -12.67 2.42 -19.82
CA TRP A 430 -12.22 1.57 -20.93
C TRP A 430 -13.37 0.92 -21.73
N GLU A 431 -14.55 0.72 -21.15
CA GLU A 431 -15.73 0.17 -21.82
C GLU A 431 -16.40 1.19 -22.73
N LEU A 432 -16.33 2.48 -22.40
CA LEU A 432 -16.91 3.55 -23.21
C LEU A 432 -16.17 3.71 -24.54
N GLU A 433 -14.85 3.52 -24.53
CA GLU A 433 -13.99 3.69 -25.70
C GLU A 433 -13.97 2.45 -26.60
N VAL A 434 -14.02 1.26 -26.01
CA VAL A 434 -14.03 -0.03 -26.73
C VAL A 434 -15.01 -0.99 -26.05
N PRO A 435 -16.31 -0.97 -26.40
CA PRO A 435 -17.32 -1.79 -25.73
C PRO A 435 -17.02 -3.28 -25.77
N VAL A 436 -17.19 -3.95 -24.62
CA VAL A 436 -17.03 -5.40 -24.53
C VAL A 436 -18.35 -6.08 -24.85
N LYS A 437 -18.42 -6.72 -26.02
CA LYS A 437 -19.68 -7.34 -26.49
C LYS A 437 -19.85 -8.80 -26.07
N THR A 438 -18.76 -9.56 -25.89
CA THR A 438 -18.87 -11.03 -25.76
C THR A 438 -18.11 -11.59 -24.55
N ILE A 439 -16.77 -11.58 -24.57
CA ILE A 439 -15.95 -12.19 -23.51
C ILE A 439 -15.54 -11.14 -22.47
N LYS A 440 -15.96 -11.33 -21.22
CA LYS A 440 -15.57 -10.46 -20.12
C LYS A 440 -14.08 -10.54 -19.85
N PRO A 441 -13.33 -9.41 -19.83
CA PRO A 441 -11.91 -9.40 -19.48
C PRO A 441 -11.70 -9.76 -18.02
N VAL A 442 -10.69 -10.58 -17.72
CA VAL A 442 -10.29 -10.99 -16.35
C VAL A 442 -8.78 -11.15 -16.31
N PRO A 443 -8.09 -10.52 -15.33
CA PRO A 443 -8.59 -9.60 -14.29
C PRO A 443 -9.23 -8.33 -14.88
N SER A 444 -9.74 -7.42 -14.03
CA SER A 444 -10.25 -6.13 -14.53
C SER A 444 -9.18 -5.40 -15.33
N PRO A 445 -9.50 -4.78 -16.46
CA PRO A 445 -8.54 -3.98 -17.23
C PRO A 445 -7.83 -2.91 -16.42
N THR A 446 -8.52 -2.26 -15.48
CA THR A 446 -7.90 -1.25 -14.60
C THR A 446 -6.85 -1.85 -13.67
N VAL A 447 -7.05 -3.08 -13.18
CA VAL A 447 -6.02 -3.81 -12.41
C VAL A 447 -4.78 -4.07 -13.26
N LEU A 448 -4.96 -4.56 -14.51
CA LEU A 448 -3.82 -4.73 -15.42
C LEU A 448 -3.22 -3.41 -15.87
N TYR A 449 -4.01 -2.35 -15.99
CA TYR A 449 -3.52 -1.00 -16.27
C TYR A 449 -2.53 -0.53 -15.20
N GLY A 450 -2.88 -0.63 -13.93
CA GLY A 450 -1.95 -0.33 -12.85
C GLY A 450 -0.66 -1.16 -12.91
N ILE A 451 -0.77 -2.45 -13.31
CA ILE A 451 0.40 -3.32 -13.46
C ILE A 451 1.29 -2.87 -14.63
N VAL A 452 0.74 -2.62 -15.82
CA VAL A 452 1.54 -2.20 -16.98
C VAL A 452 2.09 -0.79 -16.86
N LYS A 453 1.44 0.07 -16.07
CA LYS A 453 1.86 1.45 -15.78
C LYS A 453 3.08 1.50 -14.85
N HIS A 454 3.12 0.63 -13.84
CA HIS A 454 4.10 0.72 -12.76
C HIS A 454 5.24 -0.29 -12.87
N PHE A 455 5.06 -1.41 -13.57
CA PHE A 455 6.02 -2.51 -13.60
C PHE A 455 6.63 -2.72 -14.98
N THR A 456 7.80 -3.34 -14.99
CA THR A 456 8.52 -3.64 -16.23
C THR A 456 7.79 -4.68 -17.08
N PRO A 457 8.00 -4.72 -18.40
CA PRO A 457 7.40 -5.75 -19.27
C PRO A 457 7.68 -7.18 -18.81
N GLN A 458 8.86 -7.42 -18.24
CA GLN A 458 9.22 -8.74 -17.69
C GLN A 458 8.39 -9.09 -16.46
N GLN A 459 8.15 -8.13 -15.56
CA GLN A 459 7.27 -8.34 -14.39
C GLN A 459 5.83 -8.61 -14.82
N VAL A 460 5.34 -7.94 -15.87
CA VAL A 460 4.00 -8.21 -16.45
C VAL A 460 3.90 -9.64 -16.99
N ILE A 461 4.94 -10.13 -17.66
CA ILE A 461 5.01 -11.53 -18.12
C ILE A 461 4.99 -12.50 -16.95
N GLU A 462 5.78 -12.25 -15.91
CA GLU A 462 5.81 -13.09 -14.72
C GLU A 462 4.49 -13.06 -13.95
N TYR A 463 3.85 -11.88 -13.84
CA TYR A 463 2.50 -11.79 -13.30
C TYR A 463 1.51 -12.69 -14.04
N LYS A 464 1.55 -12.68 -15.39
CA LYS A 464 0.72 -13.57 -16.23
C LYS A 464 0.97 -15.04 -15.92
N LYS A 465 2.24 -15.48 -15.89
CA LYS A 465 2.61 -16.88 -15.61
C LYS A 465 2.09 -17.31 -14.23
N LYS A 466 2.33 -16.47 -13.22
CA LYS A 466 1.86 -16.71 -11.85
C LYS A 466 0.33 -16.73 -11.76
N HIS A 467 -0.36 -15.82 -12.44
CA HIS A 467 -1.82 -15.78 -12.48
C HIS A 467 -2.43 -17.10 -12.95
N PHE A 468 -1.89 -17.69 -14.03
CA PHE A 468 -2.36 -18.98 -14.55
C PHE A 468 -1.94 -20.15 -13.67
N PHE A 469 -0.72 -20.15 -13.16
CA PHE A 469 -0.26 -21.18 -12.25
C PHE A 469 -1.15 -21.24 -11.00
N LEU A 470 -1.35 -20.11 -10.32
CA LEU A 470 -2.19 -20.05 -9.13
C LEU A 470 -3.66 -20.35 -9.43
N TYR A 471 -4.16 -20.03 -10.63
CA TYR A 471 -5.52 -20.42 -11.04
C TYR A 471 -5.72 -21.92 -11.00
N LEU A 472 -4.73 -22.73 -11.36
CA LEU A 472 -4.81 -24.18 -11.29
C LEU A 472 -5.01 -24.73 -9.87
N PHE A 473 -4.44 -24.04 -8.88
CA PHE A 473 -4.47 -24.46 -7.47
C PHE A 473 -5.52 -23.71 -6.63
N LYS A 474 -6.23 -22.73 -7.21
CA LYS A 474 -7.13 -21.85 -6.48
C LYS A 474 -8.49 -22.50 -6.21
N GLY A 475 -8.81 -22.71 -4.90
CA GLY A 475 -10.17 -23.05 -4.44
C GLY A 475 -10.50 -24.55 -4.42
N LYS A 476 -11.41 -24.90 -3.52
CA LYS A 476 -11.82 -26.30 -3.24
C LYS A 476 -12.97 -26.81 -4.11
N LYS A 477 -13.66 -25.94 -4.86
CA LYS A 477 -14.96 -26.25 -5.52
C LYS A 477 -14.86 -26.85 -6.93
N THR A 478 -13.70 -26.83 -7.58
CA THR A 478 -13.55 -27.36 -8.95
C THR A 478 -12.26 -28.17 -9.05
N SER A 479 -12.31 -29.27 -9.84
CA SER A 479 -11.17 -30.17 -10.04
C SER A 479 -10.03 -29.46 -10.80
N PHE A 480 -8.80 -29.92 -10.59
CA PHE A 480 -7.61 -29.46 -11.33
C PHE A 480 -7.78 -29.65 -12.86
N LEU A 481 -8.28 -30.82 -13.30
CA LEU A 481 -8.52 -31.12 -14.69
C LEU A 481 -9.50 -30.14 -15.36
N TYR A 482 -10.61 -29.84 -14.69
CA TYR A 482 -11.55 -28.84 -15.19
C TYR A 482 -10.90 -27.47 -15.38
N ARG A 483 -10.02 -27.06 -14.45
CA ARG A 483 -9.30 -25.78 -14.57
C ARG A 483 -8.29 -25.81 -15.71
N LEU A 484 -7.61 -26.93 -15.90
CA LEU A 484 -6.67 -27.10 -16.99
C LEU A 484 -7.36 -26.92 -18.35
N ILE A 485 -8.52 -27.57 -18.55
CA ILE A 485 -9.33 -27.44 -19.76
C ILE A 485 -9.76 -25.97 -20.00
N ARG A 486 -9.99 -25.21 -18.93
CA ARG A 486 -10.40 -23.79 -19.03
C ARG A 486 -9.26 -22.80 -19.26
N ILE A 487 -8.00 -23.21 -19.21
CA ILE A 487 -6.86 -22.30 -19.44
C ILE A 487 -6.94 -21.52 -20.76
N PRO A 488 -7.26 -22.14 -21.91
CA PRO A 488 -7.36 -21.40 -23.17
C PRO A 488 -8.38 -20.25 -23.09
N TYR A 489 -9.56 -20.52 -22.53
CA TYR A 489 -10.59 -19.48 -22.33
C TYR A 489 -10.10 -18.37 -21.38
N LYS A 490 -9.46 -18.73 -20.26
CA LYS A 490 -8.86 -17.78 -19.32
C LYS A 490 -7.76 -16.95 -19.97
N ASN A 491 -6.99 -17.54 -20.87
CA ASN A 491 -5.98 -16.80 -21.63
C ASN A 491 -6.59 -15.76 -22.56
N ILE A 492 -7.74 -16.08 -23.21
CA ILE A 492 -8.49 -15.11 -24.02
C ILE A 492 -8.98 -13.94 -23.13
N GLN A 493 -9.57 -14.24 -21.97
CA GLN A 493 -10.01 -13.21 -21.01
C GLN A 493 -8.84 -12.30 -20.58
N PHE A 494 -7.66 -12.89 -20.29
CA PHE A 494 -6.47 -12.16 -19.91
C PHE A 494 -5.92 -11.28 -21.06
N LYS A 495 -5.83 -11.84 -22.27
CA LYS A 495 -5.40 -11.08 -23.46
C LYS A 495 -6.30 -9.88 -23.71
N LYS A 496 -7.62 -10.08 -23.56
CA LYS A 496 -8.61 -9.01 -23.71
C LYS A 496 -8.44 -7.93 -22.64
N SER A 497 -8.22 -8.33 -21.38
CA SER A 497 -7.93 -7.40 -20.31
C SER A 497 -6.64 -6.60 -20.57
N LEU A 498 -5.60 -7.27 -21.02
CA LEU A 498 -4.33 -6.62 -21.34
C LEU A 498 -4.45 -5.64 -22.53
N PHE A 499 -5.28 -5.97 -23.53
CA PHE A 499 -5.57 -5.07 -24.65
C PHE A 499 -6.15 -3.75 -24.15
N TYR A 500 -7.20 -3.79 -23.33
CA TYR A 500 -7.81 -2.58 -22.76
C TYR A 500 -6.84 -1.82 -21.83
N ALA A 501 -6.07 -2.54 -21.02
CA ALA A 501 -5.06 -1.94 -20.14
C ALA A 501 -3.99 -1.17 -20.94
N LYS A 502 -3.56 -1.71 -22.08
CA LYS A 502 -2.61 -1.02 -22.97
C LYS A 502 -3.23 0.19 -23.66
N ASN A 503 -4.51 0.14 -24.02
CA ASN A 503 -5.23 1.31 -24.54
C ASN A 503 -5.30 2.43 -23.50
N LEU A 504 -5.63 2.10 -22.23
CA LEU A 504 -5.57 3.09 -21.14
C LEU A 504 -4.16 3.67 -20.96
N LEU A 505 -3.13 2.83 -21.07
CA LEU A 505 -1.74 3.29 -20.98
C LEU A 505 -1.37 4.25 -22.14
N ALA A 506 -1.85 3.98 -23.33
CA ALA A 506 -1.64 4.84 -24.50
C ALA A 506 -2.31 6.21 -24.40
N LEU A 507 -3.44 6.29 -23.67
CA LEU A 507 -4.09 7.58 -23.35
C LEU A 507 -3.28 8.43 -22.38
N GLY A 508 -2.34 7.82 -21.65
CA GLY A 508 -1.62 8.47 -20.56
C GLY A 508 -2.48 8.68 -19.31
N LYS A 509 -1.90 9.35 -18.31
CA LYS A 509 -2.63 9.77 -17.12
C LYS A 509 -3.65 10.84 -17.51
N ARG A 510 -4.90 10.67 -17.11
CA ARG A 510 -5.96 11.67 -17.28
C ARG A 510 -6.36 12.23 -15.93
N ILE A 511 -6.60 13.52 -15.86
CA ILE A 511 -6.98 14.24 -14.64
C ILE A 511 -8.48 14.55 -14.65
N ASN A 512 -9.05 14.78 -15.85
CA ASN A 512 -10.44 15.13 -16.10
C ASN A 512 -11.13 14.17 -17.06
#